data_1fa3488ac6df728673d9d7969d7d76ce
#
_entry.id   1fa3488ac6df728673d9d7969d7d76ce
#
_cell.length_a   1.000
_cell.length_b   1.000
_cell.length_c   1.000
_cell.angle_alpha   90.00
_cell.angle_beta   90.00
_cell.angle_gamma   90.00
#
_symmetry.space_group_name_H-M   'P 1'
#
loop_
_entity.id
_entity.type
_entity.pdbx_description
1 polymer ?
#
loop_
_entity_poly.entity_id
_entity_poly.type
_entity_poly.pdbx_seq_one_letter_code
_entity_poly.pdbx_strand_id
1 'polypeptide(L)'
;MDKFNIVFIETANSKRSILGRRAEEYILREFARFDAGDSRIVKESVFFDNPDAFYLADTVNVVLTLDTPLLRRKTVEHFVALMQHKNISSVRLGAKDAPSLIRIGNARDEGIFVVDDDFLKLGDTKSYNMVYNLLKDRILDAHLLAGVNILDKTTVFIDDTVKIEAGAQILPFSRIEGASVIRSGAKISASLVRNSVVEGGADVEMSHVVDSCIRPRATVGPFARLRGAQIGEGCRIGDFVEIKASKLSDGVKASHLSYVGDAEVGEGTNVGCGTVFCNYDGREKHKTTVGSRCFIGANTNLIAPVVVGDNAFIAAGTTVTRDVGDGSFTIGRVRQDTKTITKTQA
;
A
#
# COMPACT_ATOMS: atom_id res chain seq x y z
N MET A 1 -15.68 38.48 0.59
CA MET A 1 -14.67 37.41 0.63
C MET A 1 -13.36 38.02 0.20
N ASP A 2 -12.35 37.92 1.04
CA ASP A 2 -11.05 38.47 0.71
C ASP A 2 -10.45 37.65 -0.45
N LYS A 3 -9.88 38.34 -1.42
CA LYS A 3 -9.11 37.65 -2.48
C LYS A 3 -7.82 37.16 -1.88
N PHE A 4 -7.47 35.89 -2.15
CA PHE A 4 -6.22 35.30 -1.74
C PHE A 4 -5.25 35.24 -2.91
N ASN A 5 -4.01 35.62 -2.64
CA ASN A 5 -2.86 35.37 -3.51
C ASN A 5 -1.98 34.34 -2.81
N ILE A 6 -1.85 33.15 -3.35
CA ILE A 6 -1.10 32.06 -2.72
C ILE A 6 0.20 31.81 -3.49
N VAL A 7 1.31 31.90 -2.80
CA VAL A 7 2.64 31.59 -3.33
C VAL A 7 3.17 30.35 -2.63
N PHE A 8 3.35 29.29 -3.37
CA PHE A 8 3.98 28.06 -2.89
C PHE A 8 5.47 28.08 -3.20
N ILE A 9 6.30 27.91 -2.18
CA ILE A 9 7.75 27.88 -2.31
C ILE A 9 8.21 26.41 -2.40
N GLU A 10 8.79 26.04 -3.56
CA GLU A 10 9.43 24.75 -3.75
C GLU A 10 10.83 24.77 -3.09
N THR A 11 11.03 23.94 -2.07
CA THR A 11 12.28 23.73 -1.35
C THR A 11 12.94 22.42 -1.76
N ALA A 12 14.17 22.17 -1.32
CA ALA A 12 14.87 20.91 -1.55
C ALA A 12 14.13 19.68 -1.00
N ASN A 13 13.30 19.85 0.05
CA ASN A 13 12.57 18.76 0.70
C ASN A 13 11.13 18.57 0.18
N SER A 14 10.64 19.45 -0.71
CA SER A 14 9.25 19.42 -1.22
C SER A 14 8.90 18.09 -1.90
N LYS A 15 9.86 17.46 -2.58
CA LYS A 15 9.68 16.18 -3.28
C LYS A 15 9.96 14.95 -2.44
N ARG A 16 10.31 15.12 -1.16
CA ARG A 16 10.58 14.01 -0.25
C ARG A 16 9.30 13.23 0.05
N SER A 17 9.36 11.91 -0.12
CA SER A 17 8.20 11.04 0.12
C SER A 17 7.96 10.76 1.59
N ILE A 18 6.69 10.74 1.98
CA ILE A 18 6.21 10.43 3.32
C ILE A 18 4.81 9.80 3.22
N LEU A 19 4.62 8.62 3.79
CA LEU A 19 3.33 7.90 3.83
C LEU A 19 2.59 7.91 2.47
N GLY A 20 3.28 7.45 1.43
CA GLY A 20 2.71 7.25 0.10
C GLY A 20 2.62 8.48 -0.80
N ARG A 21 2.96 9.68 -0.31
CA ARG A 21 2.92 10.93 -1.10
C ARG A 21 4.19 11.74 -0.94
N ARG A 22 4.47 12.63 -1.90
CA ARG A 22 5.48 13.69 -1.71
C ARG A 22 4.92 14.78 -0.79
N ALA A 23 5.81 15.47 -0.06
CA ALA A 23 5.41 16.54 0.84
C ALA A 23 4.58 17.61 0.14
N GLU A 24 4.98 18.02 -1.06
CA GLU A 24 4.25 19.01 -1.88
C GLU A 24 2.81 18.58 -2.19
N GLU A 25 2.56 17.28 -2.39
CA GLU A 25 1.22 16.78 -2.74
C GLU A 25 0.21 16.93 -1.60
N TYR A 26 0.66 16.85 -0.34
CA TYR A 26 -0.21 17.12 0.81
C TYR A 26 -0.68 18.58 0.80
N ILE A 27 0.24 19.52 0.63
CA ILE A 27 -0.07 20.95 0.61
C ILE A 27 -0.94 21.30 -0.60
N LEU A 28 -0.54 20.91 -1.79
CA LEU A 28 -1.28 21.25 -3.01
C LEU A 28 -2.70 20.66 -3.00
N ARG A 29 -2.89 19.45 -2.44
CA ARG A 29 -4.23 18.86 -2.27
C ARG A 29 -5.07 19.62 -1.26
N GLU A 30 -4.50 20.04 -0.13
CA GLU A 30 -5.19 20.77 0.93
C GLU A 30 -5.69 22.13 0.42
N PHE A 31 -4.90 22.78 -0.42
CA PHE A 31 -5.22 24.10 -0.98
C PHE A 31 -5.88 24.08 -2.37
N ALA A 32 -6.08 22.91 -2.99
CA ALA A 32 -6.68 22.78 -4.32
C ALA A 32 -8.11 23.36 -4.42
N ARG A 33 -8.83 23.47 -3.30
CA ARG A 33 -10.20 24.02 -3.21
C ARG A 33 -10.23 25.40 -2.55
N PHE A 34 -9.08 26.01 -2.34
CA PHE A 34 -9.01 27.37 -1.86
C PHE A 34 -9.48 28.29 -3.00
N ASP A 35 -10.42 29.18 -2.70
CA ASP A 35 -10.89 30.18 -3.69
C ASP A 35 -9.79 31.24 -3.87
N ALA A 36 -8.68 30.84 -4.45
CA ALA A 36 -7.53 31.66 -4.71
C ALA A 36 -7.74 32.37 -6.06
N GLY A 37 -7.79 33.68 -6.03
CA GLY A 37 -7.80 34.47 -7.25
C GLY A 37 -6.55 34.25 -8.11
N ASP A 38 -5.42 33.91 -7.49
CA ASP A 38 -4.16 33.56 -8.14
C ASP A 38 -3.34 32.62 -7.24
N SER A 39 -2.80 31.53 -7.81
CA SER A 39 -1.88 30.63 -7.12
C SER A 39 -0.71 30.25 -8.01
N ARG A 40 0.51 30.27 -7.48
CA ARG A 40 1.75 29.96 -8.23
C ARG A 40 2.78 29.24 -7.39
N ILE A 41 3.57 28.38 -8.05
CA ILE A 41 4.70 27.70 -7.45
C ILE A 41 5.98 28.41 -7.88
N VAL A 42 6.85 28.71 -6.92
CA VAL A 42 8.09 29.44 -7.14
C VAL A 42 9.24 28.70 -6.44
N LYS A 43 10.41 28.64 -7.10
CA LYS A 43 11.62 28.11 -6.45
C LYS A 43 12.06 29.02 -5.31
N GLU A 44 12.57 28.42 -4.24
CA GLU A 44 13.02 29.14 -3.04
C GLU A 44 14.03 30.25 -3.38
N SER A 45 15.02 29.99 -4.24
CA SER A 45 15.98 31.00 -4.68
C SER A 45 15.33 32.20 -5.36
N VAL A 46 14.39 31.96 -6.26
CA VAL A 46 13.67 33.02 -6.99
C VAL A 46 12.80 33.87 -6.07
N PHE A 47 12.19 33.24 -5.05
CA PHE A 47 11.42 33.97 -4.06
C PHE A 47 12.30 34.89 -3.21
N PHE A 48 13.45 34.41 -2.73
CA PHE A 48 14.36 35.19 -1.88
C PHE A 48 15.10 36.29 -2.63
N ASP A 49 15.33 36.16 -3.94
CA ASP A 49 15.94 37.21 -4.74
C ASP A 49 15.09 38.48 -4.81
N ASN A 50 13.74 38.35 -4.88
CA ASN A 50 12.81 39.48 -4.88
C ASN A 50 11.44 39.12 -4.31
N PRO A 51 11.29 39.02 -2.97
CA PRO A 51 10.02 38.62 -2.33
C PRO A 51 8.86 39.57 -2.65
N ASP A 52 9.14 40.87 -2.74
CA ASP A 52 8.10 41.90 -2.95
C ASP A 52 7.39 41.77 -4.30
N ALA A 53 8.02 41.14 -5.30
CA ALA A 53 7.39 40.87 -6.60
C ALA A 53 6.19 39.91 -6.52
N PHE A 54 6.05 39.20 -5.39
CA PHE A 54 5.01 38.18 -5.21
C PHE A 54 3.82 38.66 -4.37
N TYR A 55 3.84 39.87 -3.82
CA TYR A 55 2.77 40.42 -3.02
C TYR A 55 1.86 41.32 -3.84
N LEU A 56 0.54 41.18 -3.63
CA LEU A 56 -0.50 42.03 -4.25
C LEU A 56 -1.10 42.97 -3.21
N ALA A 57 -1.32 44.25 -3.60
CA ALA A 57 -1.67 45.31 -2.65
C ALA A 57 -3.03 45.11 -1.98
N ASP A 58 -4.04 44.62 -2.73
CA ASP A 58 -5.45 44.58 -2.27
C ASP A 58 -5.89 43.13 -1.96
N THR A 59 -4.97 42.28 -1.49
CA THR A 59 -5.23 40.85 -1.24
C THR A 59 -4.63 40.38 0.07
N VAL A 60 -5.09 39.23 0.55
CA VAL A 60 -4.38 38.48 1.58
C VAL A 60 -3.33 37.62 0.90
N ASN A 61 -2.06 37.97 1.07
CA ASN A 61 -0.93 37.21 0.52
C ASN A 61 -0.54 36.07 1.48
N VAL A 62 -0.60 34.85 0.98
CA VAL A 62 -0.25 33.63 1.73
C VAL A 62 0.96 32.99 1.04
N VAL A 63 2.09 32.95 1.74
CA VAL A 63 3.32 32.33 1.28
C VAL A 63 3.56 31.08 2.10
N LEU A 64 3.66 29.94 1.45
CA LEU A 64 3.78 28.62 2.10
C LEU A 64 4.92 27.82 1.49
N THR A 65 5.70 27.13 2.32
CA THR A 65 6.70 26.18 1.84
C THR A 65 6.08 24.81 1.61
N LEU A 66 6.42 24.18 0.50
CA LEU A 66 5.88 22.87 0.09
C LEU A 66 6.45 21.67 0.86
N ASP A 67 7.32 21.89 1.83
CA ASP A 67 7.90 20.88 2.72
C ASP A 67 7.25 20.82 4.12
N THR A 68 6.05 21.38 4.26
CA THR A 68 5.25 21.38 5.50
C THR A 68 3.97 20.53 5.35
N PRO A 69 4.06 19.20 5.21
CA PRO A 69 2.92 18.36 4.84
C PRO A 69 1.80 18.28 5.89
N LEU A 70 2.04 18.78 7.09
CA LEU A 70 1.03 18.86 8.16
C LEU A 70 0.12 20.08 8.03
N LEU A 71 0.50 21.09 7.25
CA LEU A 71 -0.24 22.34 7.15
C LEU A 71 -1.63 22.15 6.55
N ARG A 72 -2.63 22.68 7.23
CA ARG A 72 -4.04 22.61 6.82
C ARG A 72 -4.56 23.98 6.40
N ARG A 73 -5.47 23.98 5.44
CA ARG A 73 -6.18 25.17 5.00
C ARG A 73 -6.88 25.89 6.16
N LYS A 74 -7.55 25.14 7.03
CA LYS A 74 -8.24 25.67 8.20
C LYS A 74 -7.32 26.45 9.15
N THR A 75 -6.07 26.03 9.26
CA THR A 75 -5.05 26.71 10.08
C THR A 75 -4.74 28.09 9.48
N VAL A 76 -4.57 28.17 8.16
CA VAL A 76 -4.36 29.45 7.46
C VAL A 76 -5.58 30.35 7.58
N GLU A 77 -6.79 29.83 7.35
CA GLU A 77 -8.04 30.57 7.49
C GLU A 77 -8.23 31.14 8.91
N HIS A 78 -7.89 30.34 9.92
CA HIS A 78 -7.93 30.78 11.33
C HIS A 78 -7.00 31.97 11.59
N PHE A 79 -5.76 31.91 11.09
CA PHE A 79 -4.82 33.01 11.26
C PHE A 79 -5.23 34.25 10.50
N VAL A 80 -5.79 34.14 9.31
CA VAL A 80 -6.33 35.27 8.56
C VAL A 80 -7.46 35.95 9.35
N ALA A 81 -8.40 35.19 9.89
CA ALA A 81 -9.48 35.71 10.72
C ALA A 81 -8.94 36.38 12.01
N LEU A 82 -7.95 35.78 12.65
CA LEU A 82 -7.30 36.35 13.83
C LEU A 82 -6.59 37.66 13.52
N MET A 83 -5.86 37.74 12.39
CA MET A 83 -5.19 38.97 11.93
C MET A 83 -6.17 40.10 11.73
N GLN A 84 -7.29 39.83 11.05
CA GLN A 84 -8.36 40.80 10.83
C GLN A 84 -8.97 41.30 12.15
N HIS A 85 -9.30 40.35 13.06
CA HIS A 85 -9.88 40.68 14.36
C HIS A 85 -8.94 41.51 15.25
N LYS A 86 -7.63 41.19 15.21
CA LYS A 86 -6.61 41.85 16.02
C LYS A 86 -5.95 43.06 15.33
N ASN A 87 -6.33 43.38 14.11
CA ASN A 87 -5.72 44.41 13.26
C ASN A 87 -4.21 44.21 13.09
N ILE A 88 -3.80 42.96 12.82
CA ILE A 88 -2.42 42.53 12.58
C ILE A 88 -2.20 42.42 11.08
N SER A 89 -1.17 43.04 10.56
CA SER A 89 -0.91 43.13 9.13
C SER A 89 -0.04 41.99 8.59
N SER A 90 0.73 41.30 9.44
CA SER A 90 1.49 40.10 9.02
C SER A 90 1.69 39.11 10.13
N VAL A 91 1.76 37.80 9.75
CA VAL A 91 2.06 36.68 10.63
C VAL A 91 3.05 35.76 9.95
N ARG A 92 4.17 35.45 10.62
CA ARG A 92 5.15 34.44 10.19
C ARG A 92 4.79 33.10 10.81
N LEU A 93 4.85 32.03 9.99
CA LEU A 93 4.42 30.70 10.35
C LEU A 93 5.64 29.80 10.62
N GLY A 94 5.73 29.28 11.84
CA GLY A 94 6.75 28.31 12.26
C GLY A 94 7.97 28.90 12.93
N ALA A 95 8.64 29.90 12.38
CA ALA A 95 9.80 30.54 12.98
C ALA A 95 9.99 31.97 12.46
N LYS A 96 10.80 32.77 13.19
CA LYS A 96 11.10 34.15 12.82
C LYS A 96 11.68 34.26 11.41
N ASP A 97 12.56 33.35 11.04
CA ASP A 97 13.25 33.35 9.74
C ASP A 97 12.56 32.43 8.69
N ALA A 98 11.38 31.88 9.02
CA ALA A 98 10.66 31.04 8.08
C ALA A 98 10.13 31.89 6.90
N PRO A 99 10.22 31.36 5.65
CA PRO A 99 9.65 32.01 4.49
C PRO A 99 8.12 31.96 4.47
N SER A 100 7.51 31.01 5.21
CA SER A 100 6.04 30.90 5.28
C SER A 100 5.45 32.03 6.09
N LEU A 101 4.56 32.78 5.47
CA LEU A 101 3.91 33.92 6.12
C LEU A 101 2.53 34.20 5.52
N ILE A 102 1.68 34.89 6.31
CA ILE A 102 0.44 35.50 5.84
C ILE A 102 0.62 37.01 5.99
N ARG A 103 0.30 37.78 4.94
CA ARG A 103 0.42 39.23 4.92
C ARG A 103 -0.80 39.86 4.28
N ILE A 104 -1.32 40.93 4.90
CA ILE A 104 -2.41 41.72 4.32
C ILE A 104 -1.79 42.83 3.47
N GLY A 105 -2.10 42.85 2.18
CA GLY A 105 -1.55 43.79 1.22
C GLY A 105 -0.03 43.81 1.20
N ASN A 106 0.55 45.00 1.08
CA ASN A 106 1.99 45.25 1.02
C ASN A 106 2.59 45.64 2.39
N ALA A 107 1.95 45.25 3.51
CA ALA A 107 2.45 45.53 4.85
C ALA A 107 3.91 45.07 5.01
N ARG A 108 4.76 45.93 5.59
CA ARG A 108 6.20 45.69 5.78
C ARG A 108 6.63 45.51 7.25
N ASP A 109 5.65 45.45 8.16
CA ASP A 109 5.92 45.19 9.58
C ASP A 109 6.40 43.77 9.83
N GLU A 110 7.19 43.56 10.90
CA GLU A 110 7.75 42.27 11.24
C GLU A 110 6.71 41.24 11.65
N GLY A 111 5.50 41.65 12.01
CA GLY A 111 4.40 40.76 12.38
C GLY A 111 4.60 39.92 13.62
N ILE A 112 3.69 39.00 13.86
CA ILE A 112 3.74 38.03 14.96
C ILE A 112 4.30 36.69 14.47
N PHE A 113 5.01 35.97 15.34
CA PHE A 113 5.43 34.59 15.07
C PHE A 113 4.44 33.63 15.69
N VAL A 114 4.05 32.61 14.93
CA VAL A 114 3.19 31.53 15.40
C VAL A 114 3.93 30.20 15.23
N VAL A 115 4.06 29.48 16.32
CA VAL A 115 4.63 28.12 16.34
C VAL A 115 3.50 27.15 16.61
N ASP A 116 3.29 26.23 15.69
CA ASP A 116 2.29 25.16 15.75
C ASP A 116 2.85 23.94 15.02
N ASP A 117 2.41 22.75 15.39
CA ASP A 117 2.85 21.50 14.76
C ASP A 117 2.51 21.44 13.27
N ASP A 118 1.46 22.17 12.83
CA ASP A 118 1.11 22.29 11.42
C ASP A 118 2.23 22.90 10.55
N PHE A 119 3.14 23.68 11.15
CA PHE A 119 4.24 24.33 10.43
C PHE A 119 5.57 23.57 10.47
N LEU A 120 5.58 22.35 11.01
CA LEU A 120 6.78 21.52 11.02
C LEU A 120 7.20 21.15 9.60
N LYS A 121 8.47 21.41 9.30
CA LYS A 121 9.09 21.14 8.01
C LYS A 121 9.75 19.76 7.98
N LEU A 122 9.78 19.16 6.81
CA LEU A 122 10.64 18.03 6.52
C LEU A 122 12.10 18.50 6.40
N GLY A 123 12.83 18.47 7.49
CA GLY A 123 14.24 18.87 7.55
C GLY A 123 15.17 17.68 7.80
N ASP A 124 15.81 17.68 8.97
CA ASP A 124 16.68 16.60 9.45
C ASP A 124 15.90 15.33 9.84
N THR A 125 16.61 14.31 10.28
CA THR A 125 16.00 13.02 10.67
C THR A 125 15.02 13.17 11.83
N LYS A 126 15.29 14.08 12.78
CA LYS A 126 14.42 14.29 13.94
C LYS A 126 13.11 14.95 13.53
N SER A 127 13.16 16.02 12.76
CA SER A 127 11.97 16.71 12.24
C SER A 127 11.16 15.82 11.30
N TYR A 128 11.83 15.03 10.44
CA TYR A 128 11.15 14.03 9.61
C TYR A 128 10.38 13.02 10.47
N ASN A 129 10.98 12.48 11.52
CA ASN A 129 10.33 11.51 12.40
C ASN A 129 9.11 12.12 13.13
N MET A 130 9.24 13.37 13.61
CA MET A 130 8.11 14.07 14.23
C MET A 130 6.94 14.26 13.25
N VAL A 131 7.22 14.79 12.06
CA VAL A 131 6.21 14.98 11.01
C VAL A 131 5.58 13.65 10.60
N TYR A 132 6.40 12.61 10.43
CA TYR A 132 5.93 11.27 10.08
C TYR A 132 4.91 10.74 11.10
N ASN A 133 5.20 10.82 12.39
CA ASN A 133 4.30 10.31 13.43
C ASN A 133 3.00 11.11 13.52
N LEU A 134 3.07 12.43 13.46
CA LEU A 134 1.89 13.29 13.47
C LEU A 134 0.99 13.04 12.23
N LEU A 135 1.60 12.89 11.07
CA LEU A 135 0.87 12.60 9.83
C LEU A 135 0.25 11.19 9.86
N LYS A 136 1.01 10.18 10.35
CA LYS A 136 0.50 8.82 10.56
C LYS A 136 -0.73 8.84 11.46
N ASP A 137 -0.67 9.53 12.59
CA ASP A 137 -1.80 9.62 13.52
C ASP A 137 -3.02 10.26 12.88
N ARG A 138 -2.85 11.33 12.10
CA ARG A 138 -3.95 11.96 11.35
C ARG A 138 -4.59 11.02 10.32
N ILE A 139 -3.79 10.24 9.59
CA ILE A 139 -4.29 9.26 8.62
C ILE A 139 -5.09 8.18 9.34
N LEU A 140 -4.55 7.62 10.44
CA LEU A 140 -5.23 6.58 11.20
C LEU A 140 -6.53 7.10 11.84
N ASP A 141 -6.53 8.31 12.39
CA ASP A 141 -7.73 8.94 12.95
C ASP A 141 -8.80 9.17 11.88
N ALA A 142 -8.41 9.58 10.68
CA ALA A 142 -9.36 9.73 9.56
C ALA A 142 -10.03 8.39 9.20
N HIS A 143 -9.29 7.28 9.19
CA HIS A 143 -9.85 5.94 8.97
C HIS A 143 -10.76 5.49 10.12
N LEU A 144 -10.37 5.72 11.38
CA LEU A 144 -11.21 5.43 12.55
C LEU A 144 -12.55 6.19 12.48
N LEU A 145 -12.50 7.48 12.18
CA LEU A 145 -13.70 8.32 12.01
C LEU A 145 -14.58 7.87 10.83
N ALA A 146 -13.98 7.28 9.81
CA ALA A 146 -14.68 6.69 8.67
C ALA A 146 -15.25 5.28 8.98
N GLY A 147 -15.10 4.76 10.20
CA GLY A 147 -15.68 3.48 10.62
C GLY A 147 -14.79 2.26 10.36
N VAL A 148 -13.50 2.46 10.11
CA VAL A 148 -12.51 1.37 10.05
C VAL A 148 -12.12 0.96 11.46
N ASN A 149 -12.06 -0.33 11.75
CA ASN A 149 -11.62 -0.83 13.04
C ASN A 149 -10.10 -1.01 13.06
N ILE A 150 -9.38 -0.08 13.69
CA ILE A 150 -7.93 -0.15 13.91
C ILE A 150 -7.69 -0.43 15.39
N LEU A 151 -7.21 -1.63 15.71
CA LEU A 151 -7.09 -2.06 17.10
C LEU A 151 -5.94 -1.38 17.85
N ASP A 152 -4.82 -1.13 17.17
CA ASP A 152 -3.63 -0.49 17.77
C ASP A 152 -2.95 0.46 16.78
N LYS A 153 -3.09 1.76 17.02
CA LYS A 153 -2.47 2.81 16.19
C LYS A 153 -0.93 2.80 16.24
N THR A 154 -0.32 2.25 17.27
CA THR A 154 1.15 2.32 17.45
C THR A 154 1.88 1.39 16.51
N THR A 155 1.29 0.26 16.19
CA THR A 155 1.87 -0.81 15.34
C THR A 155 1.30 -0.89 13.94
N VAL A 156 0.31 -0.05 13.61
CA VAL A 156 -0.31 0.02 12.28
C VAL A 156 0.25 1.18 11.47
N PHE A 157 0.56 0.93 10.20
CA PHE A 157 1.07 1.92 9.25
C PHE A 157 0.23 1.88 7.98
N ILE A 158 -0.36 3.01 7.61
CA ILE A 158 -1.21 3.15 6.43
C ILE A 158 -0.75 4.37 5.63
N ASP A 159 -0.50 4.19 4.34
CA ASP A 159 -0.21 5.30 3.43
C ASP A 159 -1.48 6.15 3.18
N ASP A 160 -1.33 7.45 2.99
CA ASP A 160 -2.46 8.37 2.67
C ASP A 160 -3.17 8.04 1.34
N THR A 161 -2.52 7.27 0.47
CA THR A 161 -3.10 6.82 -0.81
C THR A 161 -4.04 5.63 -0.67
N VAL A 162 -4.01 4.93 0.45
CA VAL A 162 -4.80 3.72 0.72
C VAL A 162 -6.27 4.07 0.94
N LYS A 163 -7.15 3.21 0.42
CA LYS A 163 -8.59 3.31 0.63
C LYS A 163 -9.07 2.14 1.47
N ILE A 164 -9.73 2.42 2.60
CA ILE A 164 -10.29 1.40 3.47
C ILE A 164 -11.76 1.71 3.72
N GLU A 165 -12.61 0.74 3.48
CA GLU A 165 -14.05 0.88 3.70
C GLU A 165 -14.43 0.66 5.18
N ALA A 166 -15.50 1.29 5.61
CA ALA A 166 -16.08 1.08 6.94
C ALA A 166 -16.35 -0.40 7.19
N GLY A 167 -16.09 -0.87 8.44
CA GLY A 167 -16.23 -2.27 8.82
C GLY A 167 -15.04 -3.18 8.49
N ALA A 168 -14.02 -2.70 7.78
CA ALA A 168 -12.75 -3.42 7.65
C ALA A 168 -12.00 -3.42 9.00
N GLN A 169 -11.21 -4.47 9.25
CA GLN A 169 -10.46 -4.66 10.48
C GLN A 169 -8.95 -4.67 10.19
N ILE A 170 -8.23 -3.74 10.78
CA ILE A 170 -6.78 -3.64 10.68
C ILE A 170 -6.17 -3.92 12.06
N LEU A 171 -5.58 -5.08 12.19
CA LEU A 171 -5.01 -5.59 13.43
C LEU A 171 -3.53 -5.17 13.58
N PRO A 172 -2.94 -5.35 14.76
CA PRO A 172 -1.56 -4.95 15.05
C PRO A 172 -0.54 -5.48 14.03
N PHE A 173 0.57 -4.74 13.89
CA PHE A 173 1.70 -5.03 13.01
C PHE A 173 1.37 -5.08 11.51
N SER A 174 0.27 -4.46 11.12
CA SER A 174 -0.14 -4.37 9.72
C SER A 174 0.43 -3.12 9.05
N ARG A 175 0.88 -3.29 7.80
CA ARG A 175 1.37 -2.21 6.96
C ARG A 175 0.66 -2.23 5.61
N ILE A 176 -0.04 -1.15 5.27
CA ILE A 176 -0.84 -1.05 4.04
C ILE A 176 -0.34 0.14 3.23
N GLU A 177 0.12 -0.11 2.01
CA GLU A 177 0.88 0.85 1.22
C GLU A 177 0.32 1.04 -0.20
N GLY A 178 0.74 2.15 -0.80
CA GLY A 178 0.52 2.44 -2.21
C GLY A 178 -0.96 2.63 -2.56
N ALA A 179 -1.38 2.12 -3.71
CA ALA A 179 -2.75 2.21 -4.21
C ALA A 179 -3.67 1.07 -3.70
N SER A 180 -3.44 0.58 -2.46
CA SER A 180 -4.21 -0.53 -1.91
C SER A 180 -5.65 -0.15 -1.58
N VAL A 181 -6.56 -1.12 -1.75
CA VAL A 181 -7.98 -0.98 -1.42
C VAL A 181 -8.40 -2.14 -0.52
N ILE A 182 -8.92 -1.84 0.67
CA ILE A 182 -9.43 -2.82 1.63
C ILE A 182 -10.94 -2.62 1.76
N ARG A 183 -11.71 -3.63 1.38
CA ARG A 183 -13.17 -3.58 1.37
C ARG A 183 -13.78 -3.91 2.73
N SER A 184 -15.03 -3.56 2.88
CA SER A 184 -15.81 -3.81 4.10
C SER A 184 -15.79 -5.28 4.51
N GLY A 185 -15.59 -5.55 5.82
CA GLY A 185 -15.52 -6.89 6.37
C GLY A 185 -14.20 -7.64 6.13
N ALA A 186 -13.27 -7.10 5.35
CA ALA A 186 -11.93 -7.68 5.21
C ALA A 186 -11.12 -7.50 6.49
N LYS A 187 -10.23 -8.47 6.78
CA LYS A 187 -9.39 -8.47 7.97
C LYS A 187 -7.93 -8.59 7.56
N ILE A 188 -7.08 -7.70 8.07
CA ILE A 188 -5.63 -7.70 7.85
C ILE A 188 -4.94 -7.78 9.20
N SER A 189 -4.06 -8.77 9.38
CA SER A 189 -3.32 -9.01 10.62
C SER A 189 -1.84 -9.25 10.34
N ALA A 190 -0.97 -8.50 10.99
CA ALA A 190 0.50 -8.65 10.96
C ALA A 190 1.07 -8.82 9.53
N SER A 191 0.51 -8.12 8.56
CA SER A 191 0.75 -8.34 7.13
C SER A 191 1.20 -7.08 6.42
N LEU A 192 1.98 -7.26 5.35
CA LEU A 192 2.25 -6.20 4.37
C LEU A 192 1.31 -6.36 3.17
N VAL A 193 0.52 -5.33 2.90
CA VAL A 193 -0.35 -5.24 1.71
C VAL A 193 0.04 -4.01 0.92
N ARG A 194 0.50 -4.18 -0.33
CA ARG A 194 0.93 -3.08 -1.19
C ARG A 194 0.35 -3.19 -2.60
N ASN A 195 -0.18 -2.06 -3.11
CA ASN A 195 -0.79 -1.96 -4.45
C ASN A 195 -1.79 -3.08 -4.73
N SER A 196 -2.59 -3.47 -3.73
CA SER A 196 -3.40 -4.68 -3.80
C SER A 196 -4.84 -4.40 -3.39
N VAL A 197 -5.75 -5.25 -3.87
CA VAL A 197 -7.16 -5.20 -3.50
C VAL A 197 -7.48 -6.41 -2.62
N VAL A 198 -8.06 -6.16 -1.45
CA VAL A 198 -8.58 -7.18 -0.54
C VAL A 198 -10.07 -6.98 -0.43
N GLU A 199 -10.83 -7.91 -1.01
CA GLU A 199 -12.29 -7.85 -1.07
C GLU A 199 -12.96 -8.27 0.25
N GLY A 200 -14.27 -8.03 0.34
CA GLY A 200 -15.05 -8.20 1.56
C GLY A 200 -15.01 -9.61 2.16
N GLY A 201 -14.78 -9.68 3.48
CA GLY A 201 -14.72 -10.95 4.21
C GLY A 201 -13.46 -11.78 3.94
N ALA A 202 -12.51 -11.30 3.16
CA ALA A 202 -11.21 -11.95 3.02
C ALA A 202 -10.36 -11.72 4.29
N ASP A 203 -9.55 -12.71 4.65
CA ASP A 203 -8.66 -12.69 5.83
C ASP A 203 -7.20 -12.86 5.37
N VAL A 204 -6.34 -11.90 5.73
CA VAL A 204 -4.91 -11.90 5.42
C VAL A 204 -4.13 -11.84 6.72
N GLU A 205 -3.39 -12.91 7.01
CA GLU A 205 -2.65 -13.07 8.25
C GLU A 205 -1.17 -13.33 7.99
N MET A 206 -0.29 -12.61 8.73
CA MET A 206 1.18 -12.80 8.72
C MET A 206 1.77 -13.00 7.33
N SER A 207 1.34 -12.22 6.34
CA SER A 207 1.61 -12.49 4.93
C SER A 207 2.08 -11.25 4.17
N HIS A 208 2.73 -11.48 3.01
CA HIS A 208 3.13 -10.43 2.08
C HIS A 208 2.27 -10.49 0.82
N VAL A 209 1.51 -9.43 0.55
CA VAL A 209 0.60 -9.30 -0.59
C VAL A 209 0.99 -8.07 -1.40
N VAL A 210 1.49 -8.27 -2.61
CA VAL A 210 2.00 -7.21 -3.48
C VAL A 210 1.39 -7.34 -4.87
N ASP A 211 0.90 -6.23 -5.43
CA ASP A 211 0.32 -6.13 -6.79
C ASP A 211 -0.73 -7.22 -7.07
N SER A 212 -1.57 -7.55 -6.08
CA SER A 212 -2.45 -8.73 -6.08
C SER A 212 -3.90 -8.37 -5.79
N CYS A 213 -4.81 -9.26 -6.20
CA CYS A 213 -6.22 -9.16 -5.90
C CYS A 213 -6.69 -10.42 -5.15
N ILE A 214 -7.29 -10.22 -3.97
CA ILE A 214 -7.86 -11.29 -3.13
C ILE A 214 -9.37 -11.09 -3.14
N ARG A 215 -10.09 -12.07 -3.69
CA ARG A 215 -11.55 -12.03 -3.83
C ARG A 215 -12.25 -12.35 -2.50
N PRO A 216 -13.58 -12.14 -2.43
CA PRO A 216 -14.32 -12.30 -1.18
C PRO A 216 -14.11 -13.66 -0.49
N ARG A 217 -14.09 -13.63 0.83
CA ARG A 217 -14.00 -14.82 1.71
C ARG A 217 -12.78 -15.72 1.48
N ALA A 218 -11.79 -15.30 0.70
CA ALA A 218 -10.53 -16.01 0.58
C ALA A 218 -9.69 -15.81 1.86
N THR A 219 -8.91 -16.84 2.23
CA THR A 219 -7.97 -16.80 3.34
C THR A 219 -6.54 -16.89 2.84
N VAL A 220 -5.66 -16.01 3.32
CA VAL A 220 -4.25 -15.94 2.94
C VAL A 220 -3.38 -15.90 4.19
N GLY A 221 -2.58 -16.92 4.36
CA GLY A 221 -1.65 -17.02 5.49
C GLY A 221 -1.97 -18.17 6.45
N PRO A 222 -1.17 -18.24 7.54
CA PRO A 222 -0.01 -17.38 7.81
C PRO A 222 1.17 -17.67 6.86
N PHE A 223 2.12 -16.73 6.80
CA PHE A 223 3.40 -16.87 6.08
C PHE A 223 3.27 -17.11 4.57
N ALA A 224 2.18 -16.66 3.94
CA ALA A 224 2.03 -16.72 2.50
C ALA A 224 2.67 -15.50 1.81
N ARG A 225 3.07 -15.68 0.54
CA ARG A 225 3.59 -14.61 -0.30
C ARG A 225 2.87 -14.53 -1.63
N LEU A 226 2.18 -13.42 -1.88
CA LEU A 226 1.49 -13.15 -3.14
C LEU A 226 2.20 -12.03 -3.91
N ARG A 227 2.47 -12.25 -5.20
CA ARG A 227 3.09 -11.27 -6.10
C ARG A 227 2.44 -11.31 -7.49
N GLY A 228 1.66 -10.28 -7.83
CA GLY A 228 0.93 -10.25 -9.09
C GLY A 228 -0.08 -11.39 -9.20
N ALA A 229 -0.69 -11.78 -8.08
CA ALA A 229 -1.61 -12.91 -7.98
C ALA A 229 -3.06 -12.47 -8.04
N GLN A 230 -3.90 -13.30 -8.67
CA GLN A 230 -5.35 -13.19 -8.64
C GLN A 230 -5.91 -14.40 -7.88
N ILE A 231 -6.44 -14.17 -6.69
CA ILE A 231 -6.97 -15.21 -5.81
C ILE A 231 -8.50 -15.15 -5.85
N GLY A 232 -9.11 -16.23 -6.28
CA GLY A 232 -10.56 -16.40 -6.43
C GLY A 232 -11.30 -16.41 -5.09
N GLU A 233 -12.61 -16.33 -5.17
CA GLU A 233 -13.50 -16.33 -4.02
C GLU A 233 -13.39 -17.62 -3.22
N GLY A 234 -13.33 -17.52 -1.88
CA GLY A 234 -13.27 -18.66 -1.00
C GLY A 234 -12.01 -19.54 -1.13
N CYS A 235 -10.98 -19.08 -1.84
CA CYS A 235 -9.69 -19.76 -1.88
C CYS A 235 -9.05 -19.87 -0.51
N ARG A 236 -8.26 -20.94 -0.32
CA ARG A 236 -7.42 -21.11 0.87
C ARG A 236 -5.95 -21.19 0.47
N ILE A 237 -5.19 -20.16 0.79
CA ILE A 237 -3.74 -20.07 0.60
C ILE A 237 -3.11 -20.08 1.98
N GLY A 238 -2.40 -21.14 2.30
CA GLY A 238 -1.91 -21.37 3.68
C GLY A 238 -0.40 -21.18 3.82
N ASP A 239 0.17 -21.91 4.77
CA ASP A 239 1.50 -21.73 5.30
C ASP A 239 2.59 -21.93 4.25
N PHE A 240 3.48 -20.94 4.13
CA PHE A 240 4.65 -20.98 3.24
C PHE A 240 4.31 -21.25 1.77
N VAL A 241 3.14 -20.80 1.34
CA VAL A 241 2.72 -20.84 -0.07
C VAL A 241 3.13 -19.56 -0.76
N GLU A 242 3.82 -19.69 -1.89
CA GLU A 242 4.08 -18.55 -2.76
C GLU A 242 3.26 -18.65 -4.05
N ILE A 243 2.49 -17.62 -4.35
CA ILE A 243 1.75 -17.45 -5.61
C ILE A 243 2.36 -16.26 -6.36
N LYS A 244 2.86 -16.49 -7.56
CA LYS A 244 3.51 -15.47 -8.39
C LYS A 244 2.92 -15.42 -9.79
N ALA A 245 2.48 -14.22 -10.25
CA ALA A 245 1.97 -14.00 -11.61
C ALA A 245 0.99 -15.10 -12.05
N SER A 246 0.05 -15.48 -11.17
CA SER A 246 -0.85 -16.60 -11.35
C SER A 246 -2.27 -16.26 -11.00
N LYS A 247 -3.21 -16.97 -11.63
CA LYS A 247 -4.64 -16.86 -11.36
C LYS A 247 -5.16 -18.17 -10.79
N LEU A 248 -5.73 -18.12 -9.60
CA LEU A 248 -6.46 -19.20 -8.96
C LEU A 248 -7.95 -18.87 -9.01
N SER A 249 -8.74 -19.75 -9.60
CA SER A 249 -10.20 -19.64 -9.65
C SER A 249 -10.83 -19.91 -8.28
N ASP A 250 -12.13 -19.78 -8.16
CA ASP A 250 -12.84 -19.86 -6.89
C ASP A 250 -12.65 -21.24 -6.20
N GLY A 251 -12.57 -21.21 -4.88
CA GLY A 251 -12.48 -22.42 -4.06
C GLY A 251 -11.19 -23.24 -4.19
N VAL A 252 -10.16 -22.75 -4.87
CA VAL A 252 -8.84 -23.41 -4.94
C VAL A 252 -8.20 -23.47 -3.56
N LYS A 253 -7.60 -24.61 -3.24
CA LYS A 253 -6.89 -24.86 -1.99
C LYS A 253 -5.40 -25.14 -2.29
N ALA A 254 -4.52 -24.30 -1.75
CA ALA A 254 -3.08 -24.50 -1.71
C ALA A 254 -2.63 -24.20 -0.27
N SER A 255 -2.74 -25.18 0.60
CA SER A 255 -2.70 -24.94 2.05
C SER A 255 -1.30 -24.99 2.64
N HIS A 256 -0.32 -25.59 1.99
CA HIS A 256 1.00 -25.80 2.59
C HIS A 256 2.13 -25.85 1.57
N LEU A 257 3.25 -25.16 1.86
CA LEU A 257 4.58 -25.36 1.27
C LEU A 257 4.59 -25.53 -0.26
N SER A 258 3.87 -24.71 -1.00
CA SER A 258 3.77 -24.86 -2.45
C SER A 258 4.23 -23.61 -3.17
N TYR A 259 4.81 -23.79 -4.36
CA TYR A 259 5.12 -22.71 -5.27
C TYR A 259 4.24 -22.79 -6.51
N VAL A 260 3.41 -21.76 -6.74
CA VAL A 260 2.55 -21.61 -7.92
C VAL A 260 3.01 -20.38 -8.70
N GLY A 261 3.74 -20.60 -9.78
CA GLY A 261 4.30 -19.52 -10.60
C GLY A 261 3.88 -19.59 -12.05
N ASP A 262 3.51 -18.43 -12.62
CA ASP A 262 3.12 -18.26 -14.02
C ASP A 262 2.05 -19.31 -14.44
N ALA A 263 0.97 -19.43 -13.65
CA ALA A 263 -0.02 -20.51 -13.77
C ALA A 263 -1.48 -20.02 -13.74
N GLU A 264 -2.35 -20.85 -14.31
CA GLU A 264 -3.79 -20.79 -14.10
C GLU A 264 -4.27 -22.07 -13.45
N VAL A 265 -5.07 -21.96 -12.37
CA VAL A 265 -5.62 -23.10 -11.63
C VAL A 265 -7.14 -22.97 -11.59
N GLY A 266 -7.83 -23.97 -12.09
CA GLY A 266 -9.28 -24.04 -12.20
C GLY A 266 -9.98 -24.22 -10.86
N GLU A 267 -11.28 -23.93 -10.86
CA GLU A 267 -12.17 -23.90 -9.70
C GLU A 267 -12.12 -25.20 -8.89
N GLY A 268 -12.11 -25.07 -7.56
CA GLY A 268 -12.20 -26.19 -6.63
C GLY A 268 -11.01 -27.15 -6.63
N THR A 269 -9.95 -26.83 -7.36
CA THR A 269 -8.73 -27.66 -7.41
C THR A 269 -7.98 -27.61 -6.08
N ASN A 270 -7.49 -28.80 -5.66
CA ASN A 270 -6.64 -28.94 -4.49
C ASN A 270 -5.18 -29.13 -4.91
N VAL A 271 -4.32 -28.22 -4.47
CA VAL A 271 -2.86 -28.29 -4.65
C VAL A 271 -2.24 -28.85 -3.39
N GLY A 272 -1.64 -30.04 -3.49
CA GLY A 272 -1.04 -30.75 -2.36
C GLY A 272 0.24 -30.08 -1.87
N CYS A 273 0.56 -30.34 -0.60
CA CYS A 273 1.77 -29.84 0.06
C CYS A 273 3.05 -30.18 -0.74
N GLY A 274 3.96 -29.23 -0.85
CA GLY A 274 5.23 -29.43 -1.55
C GLY A 274 5.12 -29.43 -3.08
N THR A 275 3.96 -29.08 -3.63
CA THR A 275 3.79 -28.99 -5.09
C THR A 275 4.58 -27.80 -5.64
N VAL A 276 5.30 -28.03 -6.74
CA VAL A 276 6.10 -27.02 -7.44
C VAL A 276 5.66 -26.91 -8.90
N PHE A 277 5.25 -25.72 -9.30
CA PHE A 277 5.05 -25.37 -10.70
C PHE A 277 6.41 -24.91 -11.26
N CYS A 278 7.10 -25.83 -11.94
CA CYS A 278 8.44 -25.61 -12.49
C CYS A 278 8.36 -24.75 -13.75
N ASN A 279 8.21 -23.45 -13.56
CA ASN A 279 7.89 -22.49 -14.62
C ASN A 279 9.11 -21.92 -15.37
N TYR A 280 10.34 -22.25 -14.98
CA TYR A 280 11.56 -21.70 -15.56
C TYR A 280 12.51 -22.82 -16.04
N ASP A 281 12.91 -22.78 -17.29
CA ASP A 281 13.77 -23.79 -17.94
C ASP A 281 15.27 -23.43 -17.95
N GLY A 282 15.63 -22.32 -17.28
CA GLY A 282 16.99 -21.77 -17.29
C GLY A 282 17.16 -20.61 -18.30
N ARG A 283 16.20 -20.37 -19.18
CA ARG A 283 16.19 -19.30 -20.18
C ARG A 283 14.90 -18.50 -20.17
N GLU A 284 13.76 -19.19 -20.25
CA GLU A 284 12.43 -18.56 -20.36
C GLU A 284 11.48 -19.11 -19.31
N LYS A 285 10.37 -18.40 -19.10
CA LYS A 285 9.29 -18.81 -18.24
C LYS A 285 8.14 -19.36 -19.08
N HIS A 286 7.61 -20.48 -18.64
CA HIS A 286 6.51 -21.17 -19.29
C HIS A 286 5.30 -21.26 -18.37
N LYS A 287 4.12 -21.27 -18.98
CA LYS A 287 2.84 -21.31 -18.27
C LYS A 287 2.43 -22.76 -18.01
N THR A 288 1.88 -22.99 -16.81
CA THR A 288 1.13 -24.22 -16.48
C THR A 288 -0.34 -23.90 -16.37
N THR A 289 -1.18 -24.76 -16.94
CA THR A 289 -2.65 -24.69 -16.78
C THR A 289 -3.13 -25.94 -16.08
N VAL A 290 -3.87 -25.79 -14.99
CA VAL A 290 -4.53 -26.87 -14.27
C VAL A 290 -6.05 -26.61 -14.32
N GLY A 291 -6.80 -27.59 -14.74
CA GLY A 291 -8.25 -27.54 -14.86
C GLY A 291 -8.95 -27.47 -13.50
N SER A 292 -10.26 -27.54 -13.55
CA SER A 292 -11.14 -27.46 -12.38
C SER A 292 -11.27 -28.82 -11.67
N ARG A 293 -11.51 -28.79 -10.37
CA ARG A 293 -11.75 -29.97 -9.52
C ARG A 293 -10.65 -31.04 -9.60
N CYS A 294 -9.45 -30.62 -9.90
CA CYS A 294 -8.27 -31.49 -9.90
C CYS A 294 -7.78 -31.78 -8.47
N PHE A 295 -7.18 -32.94 -8.29
CA PHE A 295 -6.41 -33.26 -7.10
C PHE A 295 -4.95 -33.42 -7.49
N ILE A 296 -4.13 -32.45 -7.09
CA ILE A 296 -2.67 -32.50 -7.26
C ILE A 296 -2.07 -33.04 -5.95
N GLY A 297 -1.52 -34.25 -6.01
CA GLY A 297 -0.95 -34.92 -4.84
C GLY A 297 0.29 -34.19 -4.29
N ALA A 298 0.60 -34.44 -3.02
CA ALA A 298 1.75 -33.81 -2.36
C ALA A 298 3.06 -34.10 -3.07
N ASN A 299 4.03 -33.17 -3.03
CA ASN A 299 5.35 -33.27 -3.67
C ASN A 299 5.28 -33.54 -5.20
N THR A 300 4.26 -33.02 -5.87
CA THR A 300 4.14 -33.07 -7.32
C THR A 300 4.98 -31.96 -7.95
N ASN A 301 5.73 -32.29 -9.02
CA ASN A 301 6.37 -31.31 -9.88
C ASN A 301 5.62 -31.21 -11.21
N LEU A 302 5.13 -30.01 -11.57
CA LEU A 302 4.53 -29.73 -12.87
C LEU A 302 5.56 -29.02 -13.73
N ILE A 303 6.14 -29.72 -14.70
CA ILE A 303 7.19 -29.17 -15.57
C ILE A 303 6.55 -28.40 -16.72
N ALA A 304 6.56 -27.10 -16.62
CA ALA A 304 5.96 -26.23 -17.64
C ALA A 304 6.78 -26.24 -18.97
N PRO A 305 6.11 -26.07 -20.14
CA PRO A 305 4.67 -25.92 -20.29
C PRO A 305 3.92 -27.25 -20.15
N VAL A 306 2.84 -27.29 -19.37
CA VAL A 306 1.99 -28.47 -19.21
C VAL A 306 0.55 -28.07 -18.95
N VAL A 307 -0.39 -28.86 -19.49
CA VAL A 307 -1.84 -28.73 -19.27
C VAL A 307 -2.34 -29.97 -18.51
N VAL A 308 -3.00 -29.73 -17.39
CA VAL A 308 -3.73 -30.75 -16.62
C VAL A 308 -5.22 -30.49 -16.81
N GLY A 309 -5.94 -31.45 -17.40
CA GLY A 309 -7.35 -31.34 -17.69
C GLY A 309 -8.23 -31.40 -16.45
N ASP A 310 -9.52 -31.13 -16.62
CA ASP A 310 -10.51 -31.11 -15.55
C ASP A 310 -10.64 -32.46 -14.84
N ASN A 311 -10.93 -32.45 -13.53
CA ASN A 311 -11.16 -33.62 -12.71
C ASN A 311 -9.97 -34.61 -12.71
N ALA A 312 -8.77 -34.20 -13.10
CA ALA A 312 -7.58 -35.05 -13.08
C ALA A 312 -7.09 -35.29 -11.66
N PHE A 313 -6.54 -36.49 -11.44
CA PHE A 313 -5.94 -36.90 -10.19
C PHE A 313 -4.45 -37.18 -10.40
N ILE A 314 -3.58 -36.40 -9.84
CA ILE A 314 -2.12 -36.61 -9.86
C ILE A 314 -1.71 -37.24 -8.53
N ALA A 315 -1.10 -38.42 -8.60
CA ALA A 315 -0.62 -39.13 -7.40
C ALA A 315 0.56 -38.40 -6.76
N ALA A 316 0.67 -38.44 -5.44
CA ALA A 316 1.76 -37.79 -4.70
C ALA A 316 3.15 -38.27 -5.19
N GLY A 317 4.12 -37.35 -5.21
CA GLY A 317 5.48 -37.58 -5.65
C GLY A 317 5.63 -37.72 -7.17
N THR A 318 4.65 -37.34 -7.96
CA THR A 318 4.66 -37.42 -9.41
C THR A 318 5.40 -36.23 -10.03
N THR A 319 6.25 -36.47 -11.02
CA THR A 319 6.77 -35.41 -11.91
C THR A 319 6.03 -35.50 -13.24
N VAL A 320 5.22 -34.49 -13.51
CA VAL A 320 4.37 -34.36 -14.72
C VAL A 320 5.18 -33.65 -15.80
N THR A 321 5.44 -34.29 -16.92
CA THR A 321 6.24 -33.77 -18.04
C THR A 321 5.47 -33.72 -19.36
N ARG A 322 4.20 -34.14 -19.37
CA ARG A 322 3.32 -34.16 -20.54
C ARG A 322 1.90 -33.78 -20.08
N ASP A 323 1.11 -33.31 -21.01
CA ASP A 323 -0.28 -33.02 -20.75
C ASP A 323 -1.06 -34.20 -20.18
N VAL A 324 -1.97 -33.93 -19.30
CA VAL A 324 -2.86 -34.87 -18.62
C VAL A 324 -4.29 -34.59 -19.06
N GLY A 325 -4.96 -35.59 -19.60
CA GLY A 325 -6.35 -35.46 -20.05
C GLY A 325 -7.35 -35.34 -18.90
N ASP A 326 -8.55 -34.92 -19.22
CA ASP A 326 -9.67 -34.81 -18.28
C ASP A 326 -9.96 -36.14 -17.59
N GLY A 327 -10.27 -36.11 -16.29
CA GLY A 327 -10.63 -37.28 -15.49
C GLY A 327 -9.53 -38.33 -15.36
N SER A 328 -8.30 -38.04 -15.77
CA SER A 328 -7.19 -39.02 -15.78
C SER A 328 -6.56 -39.16 -14.40
N PHE A 329 -6.14 -40.37 -14.09
CA PHE A 329 -5.24 -40.66 -12.98
C PHE A 329 -3.80 -40.76 -13.51
N THR A 330 -2.91 -39.94 -12.99
CA THR A 330 -1.49 -39.89 -13.41
C THR A 330 -0.56 -40.21 -12.25
N ILE A 331 0.38 -41.11 -12.49
CA ILE A 331 1.43 -41.50 -11.55
C ILE A 331 2.78 -41.56 -12.29
N GLY A 332 3.77 -40.81 -11.82
CA GLY A 332 5.09 -40.71 -12.42
C GLY A 332 6.17 -40.74 -11.34
N ARG A 333 6.25 -41.85 -10.59
CA ARG A 333 7.27 -42.12 -9.57
C ARG A 333 7.66 -43.59 -9.60
N VAL A 334 8.86 -43.89 -9.12
CA VAL A 334 9.35 -45.27 -8.98
C VAL A 334 8.54 -46.07 -7.98
N ARG A 335 8.46 -47.41 -8.18
CA ARG A 335 7.84 -48.28 -7.17
C ARG A 335 8.78 -48.43 -5.96
N GLN A 336 8.18 -48.55 -4.79
CA GLN A 336 8.92 -48.82 -3.57
C GLN A 336 9.58 -50.18 -3.64
N ASP A 337 10.88 -50.24 -3.30
CA ASP A 337 11.65 -51.47 -3.06
C ASP A 337 12.05 -51.50 -1.59
N THR A 338 11.72 -52.58 -0.89
CA THR A 338 12.00 -52.72 0.54
C THR A 338 12.92 -53.89 0.76
N LYS A 339 14.10 -53.65 1.38
CA LYS A 339 15.09 -54.64 1.72
C LYS A 339 15.33 -54.71 3.22
N THR A 340 15.55 -55.91 3.76
CA THR A 340 15.94 -56.05 5.17
C THR A 340 17.39 -55.63 5.33
N ILE A 341 17.65 -54.69 6.24
CA ILE A 341 19.02 -54.30 6.61
C ILE A 341 19.63 -55.37 7.45
N THR A 342 20.70 -56.02 6.97
CA THR A 342 21.53 -56.93 7.79
C THR A 342 22.53 -56.09 8.60
N LYS A 343 22.92 -56.56 9.80
CA LYS A 343 23.84 -55.87 10.71
C LYS A 343 25.18 -55.42 10.11
N THR A 344 25.53 -55.91 8.92
CA THR A 344 26.74 -55.56 8.18
C THR A 344 26.60 -54.31 7.31
N GLN A 345 25.41 -53.70 7.20
CA GLN A 345 25.10 -52.50 6.40
C GLN A 345 24.74 -51.26 7.23
N ALA A 346 24.84 -51.34 8.56
CA ALA A 346 24.56 -50.26 9.50
C ALA A 346 25.87 -49.62 10.01
#